data_efd5dcb39d59b8fd6b72a6042ce61b5b
#
_entry.id   efd5dcb39d59b8fd6b72a6042ce61b5b
#
_cell.length_a   1.000
_cell.length_b   1.000
_cell.length_c   1.000
_cell.angle_alpha   90.00
_cell.angle_beta   90.00
_cell.angle_gamma   90.00
#
_symmetry.space_group_name_H-M   'P 1'
#
loop_
_entity.id
_entity.type
_entity.pdbx_description
1 polymer ?
#
loop_
_entity_poly.entity_id
_entity_poly.type
_entity_poly.pdbx_seq_one_letter_code
_entity_poly.pdbx_strand_id
1 'polypeptide(L)'
;MPNKTLYQAVIGLEIHAQLATNSKLFCGDATSFGADPNTHISPITLGHPGTLPKTNSKAVEYAIKMGLACGSTIAKENYFARKNYFYADLPKGYQISQDSTPICGGGQVTIQTKDGEKQIQLNRIHLEEDAGKSIHDISELDTYIDLNRAGTPLVEMVTE
;
A
#
# COMPACT_ATOMS: atom_id res chain seq x y z
N MET A 1 40.30 -25.85 9.67
CA MET A 1 39.20 -25.09 10.31
C MET A 1 38.32 -24.55 9.22
N PRO A 2 37.03 -24.79 9.22
CA PRO A 2 36.17 -24.22 8.18
C PRO A 2 36.13 -22.70 8.30
N ASN A 3 36.36 -22.00 7.19
CA ASN A 3 36.23 -20.55 7.07
C ASN A 3 34.86 -20.13 7.65
N LYS A 4 34.88 -19.40 8.75
CA LYS A 4 33.68 -18.71 9.24
C LYS A 4 33.27 -17.74 8.13
N THR A 5 32.07 -17.92 7.58
CA THR A 5 31.48 -17.02 6.61
C THR A 5 31.52 -15.58 7.16
N LEU A 6 32.19 -14.69 6.43
CA LEU A 6 32.32 -13.26 6.75
C LEU A 6 31.01 -12.48 6.47
N TYR A 7 29.93 -13.17 6.15
CA TYR A 7 28.65 -12.55 5.73
C TYR A 7 27.57 -12.83 6.76
N GLN A 8 26.79 -11.80 7.07
CA GLN A 8 25.57 -11.86 7.88
C GLN A 8 24.39 -11.56 6.98
N ALA A 9 23.34 -12.41 7.01
CA ALA A 9 22.09 -12.12 6.34
C ALA A 9 21.31 -11.03 7.11
N VAL A 10 20.88 -10.00 6.40
CA VAL A 10 19.95 -8.97 6.89
C VAL A 10 18.68 -9.05 6.04
N ILE A 11 17.53 -9.17 6.68
CA ILE A 11 16.25 -9.38 6.01
C ILE A 11 15.29 -8.29 6.49
N GLY A 12 14.86 -7.45 5.55
CA GLY A 12 13.75 -6.51 5.74
C GLY A 12 12.47 -7.06 5.10
N LEU A 13 11.32 -6.68 5.63
CA LEU A 13 10.01 -7.02 5.09
C LEU A 13 9.20 -5.76 4.83
N GLU A 14 8.50 -5.75 3.73
CA GLU A 14 7.46 -4.78 3.38
C GLU A 14 6.14 -5.54 3.24
N ILE A 15 5.14 -5.17 4.01
CA ILE A 15 3.86 -5.86 4.07
C ILE A 15 2.75 -4.90 3.65
N HIS A 16 2.04 -5.23 2.57
CA HIS A 16 0.88 -4.49 2.11
C HIS A 16 -0.41 -5.12 2.62
N ALA A 17 -1.33 -4.29 3.08
CA ALA A 17 -2.68 -4.71 3.44
C ALA A 17 -3.71 -3.74 2.86
N GLN A 18 -4.66 -4.28 2.08
CA GLN A 18 -5.81 -3.50 1.62
C GLN A 18 -6.74 -3.21 2.79
N LEU A 19 -7.17 -1.96 2.91
CA LEU A 19 -8.10 -1.53 3.93
C LEU A 19 -9.54 -1.81 3.51
N ALA A 20 -10.34 -2.37 4.41
CA ALA A 20 -11.74 -2.71 4.18
C ALA A 20 -12.65 -1.47 4.20
N THR A 21 -12.39 -0.53 3.30
CA THR A 21 -13.25 0.64 3.06
C THR A 21 -14.25 0.37 1.96
N ASN A 22 -15.38 1.09 1.95
CA ASN A 22 -16.39 0.96 0.89
C ASN A 22 -16.02 1.73 -0.38
N SER A 23 -15.06 2.66 -0.27
CA SER A 23 -14.59 3.48 -1.40
C SER A 23 -13.08 3.59 -1.41
N LYS A 24 -12.56 3.96 -2.57
CA LYS A 24 -11.12 4.13 -2.81
C LYS A 24 -10.51 5.25 -1.97
N LEU A 25 -9.19 5.33 -1.97
CA LEU A 25 -8.45 6.26 -1.11
C LEU A 25 -8.71 7.72 -1.46
N PHE A 26 -8.94 8.04 -2.75
CA PHE A 26 -9.03 9.40 -3.23
C PHE A 26 -10.30 9.72 -4.01
N CYS A 27 -11.24 8.79 -4.12
CA CYS A 27 -12.53 8.99 -4.81
C CYS A 27 -13.63 8.10 -4.22
N GLY A 28 -14.85 8.26 -4.75
CA GLY A 28 -16.02 7.50 -4.33
C GLY A 28 -16.20 6.15 -5.02
N ASP A 29 -15.29 5.74 -5.90
CA ASP A 29 -15.39 4.46 -6.61
C ASP A 29 -15.36 3.29 -5.62
N ALA A 30 -16.17 2.26 -5.89
CA ALA A 30 -16.30 1.12 -4.99
C ALA A 30 -15.00 0.28 -4.91
N THR A 31 -14.78 -0.36 -3.77
CA THR A 31 -13.66 -1.28 -3.52
C THR A 31 -14.10 -2.74 -3.44
N SER A 32 -15.37 -3.05 -3.73
CA SER A 32 -15.89 -4.41 -3.68
C SER A 32 -15.19 -5.32 -4.68
N PHE A 33 -14.87 -6.53 -4.24
CA PHE A 33 -14.25 -7.55 -5.07
C PHE A 33 -15.28 -8.28 -5.94
N GLY A 34 -14.86 -8.75 -7.14
CA GLY A 34 -15.66 -9.63 -8.00
C GLY A 34 -16.61 -8.92 -8.96
N ALA A 35 -16.50 -7.60 -9.13
CA ALA A 35 -17.21 -6.88 -10.19
C ALA A 35 -16.56 -7.11 -11.57
N ASP A 36 -17.32 -6.87 -12.63
CA ASP A 36 -16.79 -6.92 -14.00
C ASP A 36 -15.61 -5.95 -14.16
N PRO A 37 -14.58 -6.31 -14.97
CA PRO A 37 -13.40 -5.47 -15.16
C PRO A 37 -13.75 -4.04 -15.57
N ASN A 38 -13.02 -3.08 -15.00
CA ASN A 38 -13.14 -1.66 -15.31
C ASN A 38 -14.53 -1.04 -15.08
N THR A 39 -15.30 -1.54 -14.11
CA THR A 39 -16.60 -0.98 -13.71
C THR A 39 -16.53 -0.09 -12.46
N HIS A 40 -15.51 -0.24 -11.62
CA HIS A 40 -15.26 0.60 -10.45
C HIS A 40 -14.20 1.68 -10.74
N ILE A 41 -14.45 2.47 -11.76
CA ILE A 41 -13.54 3.51 -12.24
C ILE A 41 -14.27 4.82 -12.49
N SER A 42 -13.59 5.91 -12.18
CA SER A 42 -14.01 7.28 -12.47
C SER A 42 -12.87 8.07 -13.12
N PRO A 43 -13.11 9.28 -13.61
CA PRO A 43 -12.03 10.13 -14.08
C PRO A 43 -10.89 10.35 -13.07
N ILE A 44 -11.17 10.27 -11.75
CA ILE A 44 -10.14 10.38 -10.70
C ILE A 44 -9.26 9.13 -10.69
N THR A 45 -9.87 7.93 -10.69
CA THR A 45 -9.12 6.66 -10.77
C THR A 45 -8.26 6.60 -12.02
N LEU A 46 -8.79 7.08 -13.16
CA LEU A 46 -8.10 7.11 -14.45
C LEU A 46 -7.07 8.24 -14.58
N GLY A 47 -7.01 9.16 -13.63
CA GLY A 47 -6.06 10.27 -13.64
C GLY A 47 -6.32 11.29 -14.75
N HIS A 48 -7.59 11.53 -15.11
CA HIS A 48 -7.93 12.51 -16.14
C HIS A 48 -7.48 13.92 -15.75
N PRO A 49 -7.06 14.76 -16.73
CA PRO A 49 -6.68 16.14 -16.46
C PRO A 49 -7.79 16.92 -15.75
N GLY A 50 -7.41 17.70 -14.74
CA GLY A 50 -8.32 18.54 -13.97
C GLY A 50 -9.06 17.84 -12.83
N THR A 51 -8.86 16.55 -12.63
CA THR A 51 -9.42 15.83 -11.47
C THR A 51 -8.62 16.09 -10.20
N LEU A 52 -9.32 16.21 -9.07
CA LEU A 52 -8.70 16.44 -7.76
C LEU A 52 -9.01 15.28 -6.81
N PRO A 53 -7.99 14.57 -6.31
CA PRO A 53 -8.17 13.52 -5.31
C PRO A 53 -8.68 14.09 -4.00
N LYS A 54 -9.57 13.35 -3.31
CA LYS A 54 -10.07 13.70 -1.99
C LYS A 54 -9.90 12.50 -1.06
N THR A 55 -9.11 12.66 -0.01
CA THR A 55 -8.74 11.59 0.91
C THR A 55 -9.93 10.99 1.64
N ASN A 56 -9.99 9.66 1.65
CA ASN A 56 -10.96 8.88 2.42
C ASN A 56 -10.57 8.88 3.91
N SER A 57 -11.38 9.54 4.74
CA SER A 57 -11.14 9.62 6.19
C SER A 57 -11.16 8.27 6.89
N LYS A 58 -11.92 7.29 6.36
CA LYS A 58 -11.97 5.93 6.93
C LYS A 58 -10.66 5.18 6.75
N ALA A 59 -9.96 5.39 5.64
CA ALA A 59 -8.63 4.83 5.43
C ALA A 59 -7.62 5.40 6.44
N VAL A 60 -7.68 6.69 6.70
CA VAL A 60 -6.85 7.36 7.73
C VAL A 60 -7.15 6.77 9.12
N GLU A 61 -8.43 6.61 9.48
CA GLU A 61 -8.84 5.99 10.75
C GLU A 61 -8.25 4.57 10.91
N TYR A 62 -8.31 3.77 9.85
CA TYR A 62 -7.80 2.39 9.88
C TYR A 62 -6.26 2.34 10.01
N ALA A 63 -5.55 3.23 9.31
CA ALA A 63 -4.10 3.33 9.45
C ALA A 63 -3.69 3.75 10.88
N ILE A 64 -4.40 4.70 11.49
CA ILE A 64 -4.18 5.09 12.89
C ILE A 64 -4.43 3.91 13.84
N LYS A 65 -5.53 3.16 13.66
CA LYS A 65 -5.82 1.97 14.47
C LYS A 65 -4.71 0.93 14.37
N MET A 66 -4.19 0.70 13.17
CA MET A 66 -3.08 -0.22 12.96
C MET A 66 -1.81 0.28 13.64
N GLY A 67 -1.48 1.55 13.50
CA GLY A 67 -0.33 2.16 14.17
C GLY A 67 -0.42 2.05 15.69
N LEU A 68 -1.59 2.31 16.28
CA LEU A 68 -1.81 2.15 17.72
C LEU A 68 -1.65 0.69 18.18
N ALA A 69 -2.13 -0.27 17.39
CA ALA A 69 -1.99 -1.69 17.68
C ALA A 69 -0.52 -2.16 17.65
N CYS A 70 0.32 -1.53 16.82
CA CYS A 70 1.74 -1.79 16.72
C CYS A 70 2.59 -0.93 17.70
N GLY A 71 1.98 -0.07 18.51
CA GLY A 71 2.71 0.83 19.39
C GLY A 71 3.49 1.93 18.65
N SER A 72 3.07 2.27 17.44
CA SER A 72 3.71 3.31 16.62
C SER A 72 3.36 4.71 17.13
N THR A 73 4.23 5.68 16.86
CA THR A 73 3.94 7.10 17.05
C THR A 73 3.10 7.61 15.89
N ILE A 74 1.91 8.15 16.20
CA ILE A 74 1.00 8.71 15.18
C ILE A 74 1.42 10.15 14.88
N ALA A 75 1.68 10.42 13.59
CA ALA A 75 2.02 11.76 13.13
C ALA A 75 0.77 12.67 13.15
N LYS A 76 0.87 13.83 13.81
CA LYS A 76 -0.19 14.84 13.82
C LYS A 76 -0.33 15.56 12.49
N GLU A 77 0.78 15.70 11.78
CA GLU A 77 0.87 16.27 10.44
C GLU A 77 1.61 15.28 9.54
N ASN A 78 1.04 14.97 8.40
CA ASN A 78 1.64 14.11 7.39
C ASN A 78 1.17 14.53 6.00
N TYR A 79 1.94 14.17 4.98
CA TYR A 79 1.70 14.59 3.62
C TYR A 79 1.80 13.39 2.68
N PHE A 80 0.99 13.42 1.61
CA PHE A 80 1.16 12.50 0.50
C PHE A 80 2.24 13.02 -0.46
N ALA A 81 3.04 12.09 -0.94
CA ALA A 81 4.04 12.28 -1.99
C ALA A 81 3.62 11.53 -3.25
N ARG A 82 4.33 11.74 -4.34
CA ARG A 82 4.13 11.02 -5.60
C ARG A 82 5.33 10.14 -5.89
N LYS A 83 5.10 8.83 -5.97
CA LYS A 83 6.07 7.84 -6.40
C LYS A 83 5.89 7.63 -7.91
N ASN A 84 6.73 8.27 -8.70
CA ASN A 84 6.62 8.24 -10.16
C ASN A 84 7.19 6.94 -10.72
N TYR A 85 6.36 6.18 -11.45
CA TYR A 85 6.76 5.03 -12.24
C TYR A 85 5.67 4.73 -13.29
N PHE A 86 6.05 4.01 -14.37
CA PHE A 86 5.17 3.82 -15.51
C PHE A 86 4.86 2.33 -15.69
N TYR A 87 3.61 1.97 -15.42
CA TYR A 87 3.04 0.65 -15.66
C TYR A 87 1.66 0.81 -16.30
N ALA A 88 1.24 -0.16 -17.11
CA ALA A 88 -0.04 -0.12 -17.79
C ALA A 88 -1.23 -0.11 -16.82
N ASP A 89 -1.09 -0.73 -15.65
CA ASP A 89 -2.08 -0.78 -14.58
C ASP A 89 -2.00 0.41 -13.59
N LEU A 90 -1.16 1.40 -13.89
CA LEU A 90 -1.07 2.66 -13.14
C LEU A 90 -1.37 3.84 -14.06
N PRO A 91 -2.66 4.17 -14.28
CA PRO A 91 -3.08 5.10 -15.35
C PRO A 91 -2.56 6.53 -15.18
N LYS A 92 -2.26 6.95 -13.94
CA LYS A 92 -1.72 8.28 -13.65
C LYS A 92 -0.20 8.41 -13.92
N GLY A 93 0.51 7.29 -14.07
CA GLY A 93 1.97 7.28 -14.16
C GLY A 93 2.69 7.59 -12.84
N TYR A 94 1.95 7.70 -11.74
CA TYR A 94 2.47 7.82 -10.37
C TYR A 94 1.50 7.20 -9.37
N GLN A 95 2.04 6.73 -8.26
CA GLN A 95 1.28 6.30 -7.09
C GLN A 95 1.31 7.42 -6.04
N ILE A 96 0.16 7.72 -5.44
CA ILE A 96 0.10 8.60 -4.28
C ILE A 96 0.40 7.74 -3.04
N SER A 97 1.46 8.11 -2.33
CA SER A 97 1.99 7.39 -1.19
C SER A 97 2.50 8.36 -0.13
N GLN A 98 3.12 7.87 0.93
CA GLN A 98 3.81 8.70 1.93
C GLN A 98 5.26 8.23 2.03
N ASP A 99 6.20 9.15 2.09
CA ASP A 99 7.63 8.87 2.18
C ASP A 99 8.23 9.47 3.47
N SER A 100 8.66 10.72 3.41
CA SER A 100 9.32 11.40 4.54
C SER A 100 8.43 11.71 5.73
N THR A 101 7.11 11.72 5.52
CA THR A 101 6.11 12.02 6.55
C THR A 101 5.03 10.94 6.61
N PRO A 102 5.37 9.71 7.02
CA PRO A 102 4.40 8.62 7.15
C PRO A 102 3.40 8.91 8.26
N ILE A 103 2.20 8.34 8.15
CA ILE A 103 1.16 8.51 9.17
C ILE A 103 1.56 7.91 10.53
N CYS A 104 2.38 6.84 10.53
CA CYS A 104 2.89 6.21 11.74
C CYS A 104 4.38 5.96 11.63
N GLY A 105 5.14 6.37 12.64
CA GLY A 105 6.58 6.11 12.76
C GLY A 105 6.90 5.09 13.83
N GLY A 106 7.85 4.20 13.55
CA GLY A 106 8.29 3.17 14.49
C GLY A 106 7.20 2.17 14.85
N GLY A 107 7.36 1.56 16.02
CA GLY A 107 6.48 0.50 16.52
C GLY A 107 7.13 -0.88 16.42
N GLN A 108 6.38 -1.92 16.79
CA GLN A 108 6.88 -3.29 16.77
C GLN A 108 5.76 -4.31 16.60
N VAL A 109 6.12 -5.47 16.09
CA VAL A 109 5.23 -6.65 16.01
C VAL A 109 5.92 -7.81 16.70
N THR A 110 5.21 -8.51 17.59
CA THR A 110 5.70 -9.73 18.21
C THR A 110 5.29 -10.93 17.38
N ILE A 111 6.25 -11.74 16.98
CA ILE A 111 6.03 -12.99 16.25
C ILE A 111 6.45 -14.19 17.09
N GLN A 112 5.80 -15.33 16.86
CA GLN A 112 6.19 -16.62 17.46
C GLN A 112 7.21 -17.30 16.55
N THR A 113 8.32 -17.70 17.11
CA THR A 113 9.36 -18.49 16.41
C THR A 113 9.58 -19.82 17.09
N LYS A 114 10.41 -20.69 16.51
CA LYS A 114 10.81 -21.97 17.13
C LYS A 114 11.52 -21.78 18.47
N ASP A 115 12.21 -20.65 18.62
CA ASP A 115 13.03 -20.32 19.78
C ASP A 115 12.29 -19.41 20.78
N GLY A 116 10.99 -19.17 20.59
CA GLY A 116 10.17 -18.32 21.43
C GLY A 116 9.71 -17.05 20.73
N GLU A 117 9.26 -16.08 21.51
CA GLU A 117 8.80 -14.80 21.00
C GLU A 117 9.95 -13.94 20.48
N LYS A 118 9.72 -13.28 19.36
CA LYS A 118 10.64 -12.30 18.78
C LYS A 118 9.91 -11.02 18.45
N GLN A 119 10.46 -9.89 18.84
CA GLN A 119 9.98 -8.57 18.46
C GLN A 119 10.66 -8.12 17.17
N ILE A 120 9.84 -7.73 16.20
CA ILE A 120 10.28 -7.13 14.94
C ILE A 120 9.98 -5.63 15.01
N GLN A 121 11.02 -4.83 14.90
CA GLN A 121 10.90 -3.37 14.90
C GLN A 121 10.38 -2.90 13.56
N LEU A 122 9.49 -1.91 13.60
CA LEU A 122 8.96 -1.26 12.41
C LEU A 122 9.68 0.07 12.21
N ASN A 123 9.99 0.35 10.96
CA ASN A 123 10.47 1.67 10.53
C ASN A 123 9.28 2.63 10.45
N ARG A 124 8.24 2.23 9.70
CA ARG A 124 7.04 3.04 9.50
C ARG A 124 5.84 2.19 9.09
N ILE A 125 4.67 2.80 9.24
CA ILE A 125 3.44 2.38 8.56
C ILE A 125 2.93 3.60 7.80
N HIS A 126 2.64 3.45 6.51
CA HIS A 126 2.17 4.55 5.69
C HIS A 126 0.97 4.17 4.82
N LEU A 127 0.22 5.20 4.41
CA LEU A 127 -0.91 5.07 3.51
C LEU A 127 -0.46 5.24 2.07
N GLU A 128 -1.01 4.41 1.19
CA GLU A 128 -0.85 4.54 -0.26
C GLU A 128 -2.06 3.96 -1.00
N GLU A 129 -2.12 4.19 -2.29
CA GLU A 129 -3.13 3.60 -3.16
C GLU A 129 -2.58 2.36 -3.89
N ASP A 130 -3.44 1.36 -4.10
CA ASP A 130 -3.09 0.18 -4.88
C ASP A 130 -3.08 0.50 -6.39
N ALA A 131 -2.29 -0.26 -7.15
CA ALA A 131 -2.31 -0.28 -8.61
C ALA A 131 -3.48 -1.14 -9.14
N GLY A 132 -3.77 -1.04 -10.42
CA GLY A 132 -4.67 -1.94 -11.12
C GLY A 132 -4.09 -3.35 -11.23
N LYS A 133 -4.65 -4.16 -12.12
CA LYS A 133 -4.20 -5.52 -12.39
C LYS A 133 -3.86 -5.67 -13.87
N SER A 134 -2.66 -6.13 -14.16
CA SER A 134 -2.26 -6.63 -15.48
C SER A 134 -2.52 -8.13 -15.56
N ILE A 135 -3.20 -8.59 -16.60
CA ILE A 135 -3.62 -9.98 -16.80
C ILE A 135 -2.95 -10.50 -18.07
N HIS A 136 -2.09 -11.52 -17.91
CA HIS A 136 -1.23 -12.04 -18.96
C HIS A 136 -1.59 -13.47 -19.39
N ASP A 137 -2.55 -14.10 -18.76
CA ASP A 137 -2.91 -15.52 -18.92
C ASP A 137 -4.14 -15.75 -19.81
N ILE A 138 -4.69 -14.69 -20.41
CA ILE A 138 -5.86 -14.78 -21.31
C ILE A 138 -5.45 -14.88 -22.78
N SER A 139 -4.37 -14.20 -23.19
CA SER A 139 -3.88 -14.15 -24.56
C SER A 139 -2.36 -14.21 -24.56
N GLU A 140 -1.78 -14.87 -25.58
CA GLU A 140 -0.32 -14.89 -25.80
C GLU A 140 0.22 -13.58 -26.38
N LEU A 141 -0.64 -12.79 -27.01
CA LEU A 141 -0.24 -11.57 -27.74
C LEU A 141 -0.65 -10.28 -27.01
N ASP A 142 -1.65 -10.36 -26.10
CA ASP A 142 -2.25 -9.18 -25.48
C ASP A 142 -2.16 -9.26 -23.96
N THR A 143 -1.97 -8.10 -23.33
CA THR A 143 -2.13 -7.90 -21.89
C THR A 143 -3.43 -7.15 -21.64
N TYR A 144 -4.30 -7.72 -20.82
CA TYR A 144 -5.54 -7.08 -20.40
C TYR A 144 -5.31 -6.30 -19.10
N ILE A 145 -5.97 -5.14 -18.99
CA ILE A 145 -5.84 -4.27 -17.83
C ILE A 145 -7.19 -4.12 -17.15
N ASP A 146 -7.23 -4.43 -15.85
CA ASP A 146 -8.36 -4.18 -14.98
C ASP A 146 -7.97 -3.14 -13.91
N LEU A 147 -8.63 -1.99 -13.94
CA LEU A 147 -8.37 -0.85 -13.05
C LEU A 147 -9.33 -0.81 -11.84
N ASN A 148 -10.16 -1.84 -11.63
CA ASN A 148 -11.05 -1.88 -10.46
C ASN A 148 -10.29 -1.77 -9.15
N ARG A 149 -9.11 -2.39 -9.05
CA ARG A 149 -8.25 -2.31 -7.86
C ARG A 149 -7.50 -0.99 -7.73
N ALA A 150 -7.22 -0.30 -8.85
CA ALA A 150 -6.45 0.96 -8.85
C ALA A 150 -7.09 1.99 -7.92
N GLY A 151 -6.31 2.52 -6.98
CA GLY A 151 -6.78 3.49 -5.98
C GLY A 151 -7.41 2.88 -4.73
N THR A 152 -7.48 1.55 -4.59
CA THR A 152 -7.89 0.89 -3.33
C THR A 152 -6.93 1.30 -2.22
N PRO A 153 -7.43 1.69 -1.03
CA PRO A 153 -6.54 2.09 0.06
C PRO A 153 -5.67 0.93 0.56
N LEU A 154 -4.37 1.17 0.61
CA LEU A 154 -3.38 0.28 1.21
C LEU A 154 -2.75 0.92 2.43
N VAL A 155 -2.35 0.09 3.39
CA VAL A 155 -1.27 0.41 4.31
C VAL A 155 -0.06 -0.46 3.98
N GLU A 156 1.10 0.15 3.97
CA GLU A 156 2.37 -0.55 3.90
C GLU A 156 3.09 -0.44 5.24
N MET A 157 3.49 -1.59 5.76
CA MET A 157 4.28 -1.74 6.97
C MET A 157 5.70 -2.12 6.58
N VAL A 158 6.67 -1.30 6.94
CA VAL A 158 8.09 -1.51 6.64
C VAL A 158 8.83 -1.85 7.93
N THR A 159 9.58 -2.96 7.94
CA THR A 159 10.43 -3.35 9.07
C THR A 159 11.79 -2.67 9.00
N GLU A 160 12.50 -2.66 10.15
CA GLU A 160 13.92 -2.29 10.22
C GLU A 160 14.81 -3.36 9.58
#